data_e260e25c38fa3ed98c568674079a7360
#
_entry.id   e260e25c38fa3ed98c568674079a7360
#
_cell.length_a   1.000
_cell.length_b   1.000
_cell.length_c   1.000
_cell.angle_alpha   90.00
_cell.angle_beta   90.00
_cell.angle_gamma   90.00
#
_symmetry.space_group_name_H-M   'P 1'
#
loop_
_entity.id
_entity.type
_entity.pdbx_description
1 polymer ?
#
loop_
_entity_poly.entity_id
_entity_poly.type
_entity_poly.pdbx_seq_one_letter_code
_entity_poly.pdbx_strand_id
1 'polypeptide(L)'
;MSISLPRFTRRETPLLGRSHRVRAIVFAGLRRELRRPAAIFAIGVGTLITTVSSIFFVLFAPFLLQGQPLDLTFFYLPASNTAILFFVTLMAAIVGSGLVADDLRTMALTLYLSRPITQADYLTAKAAILGPLVAMIAILPLAITPIVAGLLGLFAWTIALHAVGLYLVIGVVLTAFYSSIALFLSSLTSRKAYAAAGIFAVTFGLTIPAELLASAINQPALLYLSPWQDFLAVARGAFGVGGGPIDWAPALVILLGETVFASLATYVRMRALEVIAG
;
A
#
# COMPACT_ATOMS: atom_id res chain seq x y z
N MET A 1 18.39 54.97 -18.26
CA MET A 1 17.57 53.98 -17.51
C MET A 1 18.46 53.35 -16.47
N SER A 2 18.29 53.65 -15.18
CA SER A 2 19.04 53.05 -14.08
C SER A 2 18.36 51.73 -13.69
N ILE A 3 19.01 50.60 -13.94
CA ILE A 3 18.55 49.29 -13.50
C ILE A 3 18.75 49.27 -11.98
N SER A 4 17.68 49.37 -11.19
CA SER A 4 17.73 49.16 -9.76
C SER A 4 17.93 47.66 -9.48
N LEU A 5 19.08 47.26 -8.93
CA LEU A 5 19.32 45.91 -8.46
C LEU A 5 18.30 45.56 -7.37
N PRO A 6 17.69 44.36 -7.41
CA PRO A 6 16.77 43.94 -6.37
C PRO A 6 17.49 43.88 -5.02
N ARG A 7 17.04 44.68 -4.04
CA ARG A 7 17.55 44.61 -2.66
C ARG A 7 17.07 43.31 -2.03
N PHE A 8 17.98 42.38 -1.85
CA PHE A 8 17.73 41.19 -1.05
C PHE A 8 17.70 41.57 0.45
N THR A 9 16.52 41.75 0.99
CA THR A 9 16.34 41.83 2.44
C THR A 9 16.39 40.41 3.02
N ARG A 10 17.35 40.17 3.93
CA ARG A 10 17.45 38.89 4.66
C ARG A 10 16.16 38.71 5.47
N ARG A 11 15.36 37.75 5.08
CA ARG A 11 14.11 37.44 5.78
C ARG A 11 14.47 36.63 7.04
N GLU A 12 14.39 37.24 8.21
CA GLU A 12 14.56 36.60 9.51
C GLU A 12 13.25 35.87 9.88
N THR A 13 12.90 34.84 9.12
CA THR A 13 11.81 33.96 9.52
C THR A 13 12.39 32.85 10.38
N PRO A 14 11.84 32.60 11.59
CA PRO A 14 12.30 31.51 12.42
C PRO A 14 12.16 30.20 11.66
N LEU A 15 13.23 29.38 11.67
CA LEU A 15 13.21 28.06 11.02
C LEU A 15 12.17 27.19 11.71
N LEU A 16 11.15 26.82 10.98
CA LEU A 16 10.10 25.91 11.44
C LEU A 16 10.72 24.56 11.87
N GLY A 17 10.20 23.98 12.95
CA GLY A 17 10.67 22.70 13.50
C GLY A 17 10.65 21.55 12.48
N ARG A 18 11.43 20.50 12.73
CA ARG A 18 11.58 19.30 11.87
C ARG A 18 10.24 18.70 11.47
N SER A 19 9.33 18.49 12.42
CA SER A 19 8.00 17.91 12.17
C SER A 19 7.13 18.76 11.24
N HIS A 20 7.25 20.09 11.31
CA HIS A 20 6.52 21.00 10.44
C HIS A 20 6.98 20.89 8.97
N ARG A 21 8.30 20.74 8.78
CA ARG A 21 8.89 20.58 7.44
C ARG A 21 8.43 19.27 6.78
N VAL A 22 8.47 18.15 7.53
CA VAL A 22 8.00 16.85 7.06
C VAL A 22 6.51 16.92 6.69
N ARG A 23 5.67 17.50 7.57
CA ARG A 23 4.25 17.69 7.28
C ARG A 23 4.00 18.53 6.05
N ALA A 24 4.75 19.60 5.84
CA ALA A 24 4.63 20.43 4.64
C ALA A 24 4.91 19.64 3.35
N ILE A 25 5.93 18.77 3.35
CA ILE A 25 6.25 17.88 2.22
C ILE A 25 5.10 16.90 1.96
N VAL A 26 4.58 16.28 3.03
CA VAL A 26 3.47 15.31 2.94
C VAL A 26 2.22 15.99 2.36
N PHE A 27 1.81 17.14 2.91
CA PHE A 27 0.63 17.85 2.44
C PHE A 27 0.76 18.32 0.98
N ALA A 28 1.90 18.89 0.62
CA ALA A 28 2.17 19.31 -0.75
C ALA A 28 2.17 18.11 -1.71
N GLY A 29 2.81 17.01 -1.32
CA GLY A 29 2.85 15.77 -2.09
C GLY A 29 1.46 15.16 -2.25
N LEU A 30 0.72 14.98 -1.17
CA LEU A 30 -0.63 14.43 -1.19
C LEU A 30 -1.58 15.27 -2.07
N ARG A 31 -1.54 16.59 -1.91
CA ARG A 31 -2.32 17.52 -2.75
C ARG A 31 -1.97 17.40 -4.24
N ARG A 32 -0.67 17.21 -4.55
CA ARG A 32 -0.20 17.00 -5.92
C ARG A 32 -0.76 15.71 -6.51
N GLU A 33 -0.65 14.59 -5.78
CA GLU A 33 -1.13 13.29 -6.24
C GLU A 33 -2.66 13.25 -6.37
N LEU A 34 -3.39 13.82 -5.42
CA LEU A 34 -4.86 13.95 -5.48
C LEU A 34 -5.39 14.87 -6.60
N ARG A 35 -4.51 15.60 -7.29
CA ARG A 35 -4.88 16.38 -8.50
C ARG A 35 -4.57 15.63 -9.79
N ARG A 36 -3.91 14.49 -9.74
CA ARG A 36 -3.61 13.69 -10.93
C ARG A 36 -4.84 12.88 -11.34
N PRO A 37 -5.33 13.02 -12.59
CA PRO A 37 -6.52 12.29 -13.04
C PRO A 37 -6.40 10.79 -12.86
N ALA A 38 -5.21 10.21 -13.13
CA ALA A 38 -4.97 8.77 -12.97
C ALA A 38 -5.08 8.30 -11.51
N ALA A 39 -4.61 9.10 -10.54
CA ALA A 39 -4.74 8.76 -9.12
C ALA A 39 -6.19 8.88 -8.65
N ILE A 40 -6.90 9.94 -9.05
CA ILE A 40 -8.33 10.12 -8.76
C ILE A 40 -9.15 8.96 -9.34
N PHE A 41 -8.86 8.58 -10.59
CA PHE A 41 -9.50 7.44 -11.24
C PHE A 41 -9.25 6.13 -10.48
N ALA A 42 -7.99 5.84 -10.16
CA ALA A 42 -7.63 4.62 -9.42
C ALA A 42 -8.31 4.55 -8.04
N ILE A 43 -8.33 5.66 -7.29
CA ILE A 43 -9.04 5.74 -6.01
C ILE A 43 -10.54 5.58 -6.20
N GLY A 44 -11.14 6.40 -7.06
CA GLY A 44 -12.60 6.44 -7.24
C GLY A 44 -13.14 5.11 -7.76
N VAL A 45 -12.59 4.63 -8.87
CA VAL A 45 -13.03 3.36 -9.49
C VAL A 45 -12.62 2.16 -8.63
N GLY A 46 -11.39 2.18 -8.09
CA GLY A 46 -10.92 1.10 -7.22
C GLY A 46 -11.77 0.96 -5.96
N THR A 47 -12.00 2.05 -5.23
CA THR A 47 -12.85 2.03 -4.03
C THR A 47 -14.30 1.66 -4.37
N LEU A 48 -14.84 2.18 -5.47
CA LEU A 48 -16.21 1.85 -5.90
C LEU A 48 -16.37 0.36 -6.22
N ILE A 49 -15.51 -0.19 -7.10
CA ILE A 49 -15.59 -1.59 -7.52
C ILE A 49 -15.38 -2.52 -6.33
N THR A 50 -14.37 -2.24 -5.50
CA THR A 50 -14.08 -3.09 -4.32
C THR A 50 -15.18 -3.01 -3.27
N THR A 51 -15.80 -1.83 -3.05
CA THR A 51 -16.92 -1.67 -2.12
C THR A 51 -18.16 -2.39 -2.65
N VAL A 52 -18.53 -2.17 -3.91
CA VAL A 52 -19.70 -2.78 -4.51
C VAL A 52 -19.57 -4.31 -4.52
N SER A 53 -18.42 -4.85 -4.93
CA SER A 53 -18.20 -6.30 -4.92
C SER A 53 -18.21 -6.89 -3.50
N SER A 54 -17.67 -6.18 -2.52
CA SER A 54 -17.67 -6.63 -1.11
C SER A 54 -19.08 -6.60 -0.50
N ILE A 55 -19.87 -5.55 -0.79
CA ILE A 55 -21.28 -5.47 -0.37
C ILE A 55 -22.11 -6.55 -1.07
N PHE A 56 -21.81 -6.85 -2.34
CA PHE A 56 -22.47 -7.95 -3.06
C PHE A 56 -22.33 -9.27 -2.30
N PHE A 57 -21.12 -9.63 -1.83
CA PHE A 57 -20.95 -10.83 -1.00
C PHE A 57 -21.84 -10.80 0.25
N VAL A 58 -21.97 -9.66 0.93
CA VAL A 58 -22.81 -9.53 2.12
C VAL A 58 -24.29 -9.73 1.79
N LEU A 59 -24.78 -9.08 0.73
CA LEU A 59 -26.19 -9.20 0.35
C LEU A 59 -26.57 -10.63 -0.08
N PHE A 60 -25.63 -11.35 -0.68
CA PHE A 60 -25.81 -12.74 -1.10
C PHE A 60 -25.36 -13.76 -0.05
N ALA A 61 -24.92 -13.31 1.13
CA ALA A 61 -24.46 -14.20 2.19
C ALA A 61 -25.48 -15.31 2.56
N PRO A 62 -26.78 -15.02 2.77
CA PRO A 62 -27.76 -16.06 3.09
C PRO A 62 -27.89 -17.13 2.00
N PHE A 63 -27.74 -16.72 0.75
CA PHE A 63 -27.79 -17.63 -0.42
C PHE A 63 -26.48 -18.43 -0.57
N LEU A 64 -25.32 -17.77 -0.38
CA LEU A 64 -24.02 -18.41 -0.51
C LEU A 64 -23.78 -19.46 0.57
N LEU A 65 -24.24 -19.20 1.79
CA LEU A 65 -24.04 -20.10 2.94
C LEU A 65 -25.11 -21.19 3.08
N GLN A 66 -26.18 -21.17 2.28
CA GLN A 66 -27.21 -22.22 2.25
C GLN A 66 -27.70 -22.68 3.64
N GLY A 67 -27.89 -21.73 4.57
CA GLY A 67 -28.34 -22.00 5.94
C GLY A 67 -27.23 -22.30 6.95
N GLN A 68 -25.97 -22.19 6.56
CA GLN A 68 -24.86 -22.20 7.52
C GLN A 68 -24.89 -20.94 8.40
N PRO A 69 -24.42 -21.02 9.66
CA PRO A 69 -24.40 -19.85 10.53
C PRO A 69 -23.53 -18.74 9.94
N LEU A 70 -24.04 -17.52 10.01
CA LEU A 70 -23.33 -16.30 9.62
C LEU A 70 -22.33 -15.95 10.74
N ASP A 71 -21.10 -16.35 10.57
CA ASP A 71 -20.02 -16.14 11.53
C ASP A 71 -18.88 -15.26 10.96
N LEU A 72 -17.82 -15.11 11.74
CA LEU A 72 -16.67 -14.28 11.39
C LEU A 72 -15.94 -14.76 10.13
N THR A 73 -15.95 -16.07 9.85
CA THR A 73 -15.25 -16.69 8.72
C THR A 73 -15.75 -16.21 7.37
N PHE A 74 -17.02 -15.79 7.30
CA PHE A 74 -17.63 -15.22 6.10
C PHE A 74 -16.84 -14.01 5.58
N PHE A 75 -16.32 -13.18 6.47
CA PHE A 75 -15.60 -11.97 6.09
C PHE A 75 -14.23 -12.24 5.44
N TYR A 76 -13.80 -13.49 5.37
CA TYR A 76 -12.67 -13.85 4.50
C TYR A 76 -12.99 -13.62 3.00
N LEU A 77 -14.23 -13.85 2.57
CA LEU A 77 -14.61 -13.70 1.15
C LEU A 77 -14.36 -12.29 0.61
N PRO A 78 -14.83 -11.20 1.27
CA PRO A 78 -14.47 -9.85 0.84
C PRO A 78 -12.95 -9.57 0.89
N ALA A 79 -12.22 -10.12 1.87
CA ALA A 79 -10.78 -9.97 1.96
C ALA A 79 -10.02 -10.63 0.81
N SER A 80 -10.52 -11.78 0.33
CA SER A 80 -9.93 -12.52 -0.78
C SER A 80 -10.27 -11.96 -2.17
N ASN A 81 -10.97 -10.83 -2.23
CA ASN A 81 -11.38 -10.22 -3.50
C ASN A 81 -10.16 -9.70 -4.28
N THR A 82 -9.87 -10.34 -5.40
CA THR A 82 -8.76 -9.99 -6.30
C THR A 82 -8.81 -8.54 -6.79
N ALA A 83 -10.00 -7.92 -6.87
CA ALA A 83 -10.12 -6.52 -7.27
C ALA A 83 -9.40 -5.57 -6.28
N ILE A 84 -9.41 -5.86 -4.98
CA ILE A 84 -8.69 -5.05 -3.97
C ILE A 84 -7.20 -5.06 -4.29
N LEU A 85 -6.62 -6.24 -4.50
CA LEU A 85 -5.21 -6.37 -4.82
C LEU A 85 -4.84 -5.65 -6.12
N PHE A 86 -5.66 -5.84 -7.16
CA PHE A 86 -5.43 -5.19 -8.45
C PHE A 86 -5.40 -3.67 -8.32
N PHE A 87 -6.39 -3.06 -7.65
CA PHE A 87 -6.45 -1.61 -7.51
C PHE A 87 -5.43 -1.05 -6.53
N VAL A 88 -5.06 -1.79 -5.48
CA VAL A 88 -3.95 -1.43 -4.59
C VAL A 88 -2.62 -1.45 -5.35
N THR A 89 -2.37 -2.50 -6.15
CA THR A 89 -1.19 -2.58 -7.04
C THR A 89 -1.18 -1.43 -8.05
N LEU A 90 -2.32 -1.16 -8.67
CA LEU A 90 -2.46 -0.07 -9.65
C LEU A 90 -2.14 1.29 -9.00
N MET A 91 -2.65 1.54 -7.79
CA MET A 91 -2.38 2.76 -7.05
C MET A 91 -0.89 2.91 -6.68
N ALA A 92 -0.29 1.83 -6.17
CA ALA A 92 1.14 1.77 -5.87
C ALA A 92 1.98 2.02 -7.13
N ALA A 93 1.56 1.48 -8.28
CA ALA A 93 2.24 1.69 -9.56
C ALA A 93 2.07 3.11 -10.10
N ILE A 94 0.88 3.71 -10.02
CA ILE A 94 0.62 5.07 -10.53
C ILE A 94 1.35 6.13 -9.70
N VAL A 95 1.24 6.06 -8.38
CA VAL A 95 1.80 7.06 -7.46
C VAL A 95 3.17 6.67 -6.98
N GLY A 96 3.32 5.46 -6.43
CA GLY A 96 4.54 5.00 -5.77
C GLY A 96 5.73 4.94 -6.71
N SER A 97 5.52 4.53 -7.98
CA SER A 97 6.59 4.44 -8.97
C SER A 97 7.30 5.77 -9.24
N GLY A 98 6.60 6.90 -9.13
CA GLY A 98 7.16 8.22 -9.37
C GLY A 98 7.72 8.92 -8.14
N LEU A 99 7.42 8.44 -6.92
CA LEU A 99 7.75 9.18 -5.70
C LEU A 99 9.25 9.41 -5.48
N VAL A 100 10.08 8.46 -5.85
CA VAL A 100 11.54 8.56 -5.77
C VAL A 100 12.16 8.68 -7.16
N ALA A 101 11.66 7.91 -8.14
CA ALA A 101 12.20 7.91 -9.51
C ALA A 101 12.13 9.28 -10.18
N ASP A 102 11.06 10.05 -9.99
CA ASP A 102 10.96 11.42 -10.53
C ASP A 102 11.95 12.36 -9.83
N ASP A 103 12.17 12.21 -8.52
CA ASP A 103 13.16 13.02 -7.78
C ASP A 103 14.60 12.67 -8.21
N LEU A 104 14.89 11.40 -8.49
CA LEU A 104 16.18 10.99 -9.06
C LEU A 104 16.37 11.56 -10.46
N ARG A 105 15.34 11.51 -11.31
CA ARG A 105 15.40 12.01 -12.68
C ARG A 105 15.60 13.53 -12.75
N THR A 106 14.98 14.28 -11.85
CA THR A 106 15.01 15.76 -11.84
C THR A 106 16.11 16.33 -10.95
N MET A 107 16.96 15.47 -10.35
CA MET A 107 17.97 15.86 -9.36
C MET A 107 17.37 16.59 -8.14
N ALA A 108 16.06 16.48 -7.92
CA ALA A 108 15.40 17.12 -6.79
C ALA A 108 15.87 16.56 -5.44
N LEU A 109 16.39 15.33 -5.42
CA LEU A 109 16.94 14.70 -4.23
C LEU A 109 18.06 15.56 -3.60
N THR A 110 18.96 16.13 -4.42
CA THR A 110 20.05 16.99 -3.95
C THR A 110 19.52 18.27 -3.28
N LEU A 111 18.41 18.83 -3.78
CA LEU A 111 17.73 19.97 -3.18
C LEU A 111 17.05 19.65 -1.85
N TYR A 112 16.53 18.43 -1.68
CA TYR A 112 15.97 17.99 -0.40
C TYR A 112 17.09 17.78 0.64
N LEU A 113 18.18 17.13 0.26
CA LEU A 113 19.29 16.82 1.15
C LEU A 113 20.19 18.03 1.49
N SER A 114 20.18 19.09 0.67
CA SER A 114 20.83 20.37 1.01
C SER A 114 20.12 21.15 2.12
N ARG A 115 18.91 20.74 2.50
CA ARG A 115 18.15 21.31 3.61
C ARG A 115 18.36 20.45 4.87
N PRO A 116 18.08 20.96 6.09
CA PRO A 116 18.22 20.20 7.33
C PRO A 116 17.08 19.17 7.48
N ILE A 117 17.00 18.21 6.52
CA ILE A 117 16.06 17.10 6.46
C ILE A 117 16.89 15.83 6.32
N THR A 118 16.66 14.84 7.19
CA THR A 118 17.35 13.55 7.11
C THR A 118 16.73 12.66 6.02
N GLN A 119 17.49 11.67 5.55
CA GLN A 119 16.98 10.66 4.61
C GLN A 119 15.76 9.92 5.15
N ALA A 120 15.75 9.61 6.46
CA ALA A 120 14.61 9.02 7.13
C ALA A 120 13.37 9.92 7.06
N ASP A 121 13.54 11.25 7.24
CA ASP A 121 12.43 12.21 7.09
C ASP A 121 11.90 12.25 5.66
N TYR A 122 12.79 12.19 4.67
CA TYR A 122 12.41 12.13 3.27
C TYR A 122 11.60 10.86 2.96
N LEU A 123 12.10 9.69 3.35
CA LEU A 123 11.43 8.41 3.10
C LEU A 123 10.11 8.28 3.86
N THR A 124 10.06 8.70 5.13
CA THR A 124 8.81 8.71 5.90
C THR A 124 7.79 9.67 5.30
N ALA A 125 8.22 10.84 4.79
CA ALA A 125 7.32 11.74 4.08
C ALA A 125 6.76 11.10 2.79
N LYS A 126 7.60 10.39 2.02
CA LYS A 126 7.15 9.68 0.80
C LYS A 126 6.20 8.54 1.13
N ALA A 127 6.49 7.76 2.17
CA ALA A 127 5.57 6.73 2.66
C ALA A 127 4.24 7.34 3.16
N ALA A 128 4.30 8.47 3.87
CA ALA A 128 3.10 9.19 4.33
C ALA A 128 2.29 9.85 3.20
N ILE A 129 2.84 10.01 1.99
CA ILE A 129 2.07 10.40 0.80
C ILE A 129 1.37 9.18 0.21
N LEU A 130 2.07 8.05 0.04
CA LEU A 130 1.54 6.87 -0.62
C LEU A 130 0.57 6.08 0.28
N GLY A 131 0.93 5.89 1.55
CA GLY A 131 0.18 5.07 2.50
C GLY A 131 -1.31 5.42 2.58
N PRO A 132 -1.72 6.67 2.81
CA PRO A 132 -3.13 7.03 2.85
C PRO A 132 -3.89 6.74 1.55
N LEU A 133 -3.24 6.89 0.39
CA LEU A 133 -3.86 6.65 -0.91
C LEU A 133 -4.08 5.15 -1.15
N VAL A 134 -3.12 4.31 -0.75
CA VAL A 134 -3.27 2.85 -0.77
C VAL A 134 -4.31 2.40 0.26
N ALA A 135 -4.29 2.97 1.47
CA ALA A 135 -5.22 2.64 2.54
C ALA A 135 -6.69 2.93 2.17
N MET A 136 -6.94 3.98 1.38
CA MET A 136 -8.29 4.28 0.88
C MET A 136 -8.88 3.12 0.07
N ILE A 137 -8.08 2.40 -0.69
CA ILE A 137 -8.53 1.26 -1.50
C ILE A 137 -8.48 -0.05 -0.69
N ALA A 138 -7.46 -0.20 0.17
CA ALA A 138 -7.23 -1.44 0.92
C ALA A 138 -8.12 -1.56 2.17
N ILE A 139 -8.39 -0.45 2.86
CA ILE A 139 -9.06 -0.48 4.18
C ILE A 139 -10.53 -0.08 4.07
N LEU A 140 -10.82 1.02 3.34
CA LEU A 140 -12.14 1.63 3.39
C LEU A 140 -13.25 0.70 2.87
N PRO A 141 -13.12 0.00 1.72
CA PRO A 141 -14.12 -0.96 1.27
C PRO A 141 -14.35 -2.10 2.25
N LEU A 142 -13.24 -2.65 2.77
CA LEU A 142 -13.29 -3.75 3.72
C LEU A 142 -13.94 -3.35 5.05
N ALA A 143 -13.61 -2.17 5.58
CA ALA A 143 -14.19 -1.67 6.83
C ALA A 143 -15.69 -1.33 6.70
N ILE A 144 -16.13 -0.82 5.55
CA ILE A 144 -17.54 -0.51 5.30
C ILE A 144 -18.38 -1.80 5.23
N THR A 145 -17.84 -2.87 4.67
CA THR A 145 -18.57 -4.13 4.42
C THR A 145 -19.23 -4.72 5.67
N PRO A 146 -18.51 -4.96 6.81
CA PRO A 146 -19.15 -5.50 8.00
C PRO A 146 -20.07 -4.48 8.69
N ILE A 147 -19.83 -3.17 8.54
CA ILE A 147 -20.74 -2.14 9.05
C ILE A 147 -22.09 -2.24 8.34
N VAL A 148 -22.07 -2.36 7.00
CA VAL A 148 -23.29 -2.55 6.21
C VAL A 148 -23.98 -3.86 6.60
N ALA A 149 -23.23 -4.94 6.80
CA ALA A 149 -23.77 -6.24 7.24
C ALA A 149 -24.50 -6.14 8.60
N GLY A 150 -23.93 -5.39 9.55
CA GLY A 150 -24.56 -5.12 10.84
C GLY A 150 -25.80 -4.24 10.74
N LEU A 151 -25.77 -3.18 9.90
CA LEU A 151 -26.91 -2.29 9.66
C LEU A 151 -28.10 -3.00 9.02
N LEU A 152 -27.83 -3.98 8.15
CA LEU A 152 -28.86 -4.82 7.53
C LEU A 152 -29.39 -5.92 8.47
N GLY A 153 -28.82 -6.03 9.68
CA GLY A 153 -29.21 -7.07 10.65
C GLY A 153 -28.82 -8.50 10.24
N LEU A 154 -27.94 -8.65 9.23
CA LEU A 154 -27.47 -9.96 8.76
C LEU A 154 -26.44 -10.57 9.73
N PHE A 155 -25.66 -9.74 10.42
CA PHE A 155 -24.65 -10.15 11.38
C PHE A 155 -24.84 -9.42 12.71
N ALA A 156 -24.52 -10.08 13.82
CA ALA A 156 -24.47 -9.44 15.11
C ALA A 156 -23.39 -8.35 15.13
N TRP A 157 -23.65 -7.21 15.79
CA TRP A 157 -22.70 -6.10 15.88
C TRP A 157 -21.35 -6.47 16.48
N THR A 158 -21.31 -7.45 17.39
CA THR A 158 -20.08 -8.00 17.94
C THR A 158 -19.19 -8.61 16.87
N ILE A 159 -19.78 -9.39 15.95
CA ILE A 159 -19.07 -10.02 14.80
C ILE A 159 -18.64 -8.93 13.81
N ALA A 160 -19.55 -8.00 13.48
CA ALA A 160 -19.27 -6.93 12.54
C ALA A 160 -18.10 -6.04 13.02
N LEU A 161 -18.11 -5.60 14.27
CA LEU A 161 -17.04 -4.77 14.84
C LEU A 161 -15.70 -5.54 14.95
N HIS A 162 -15.74 -6.84 15.28
CA HIS A 162 -14.54 -7.68 15.26
C HIS A 162 -13.96 -7.76 13.84
N ALA A 163 -14.80 -7.98 12.84
CA ALA A 163 -14.38 -8.00 11.43
C ALA A 163 -13.76 -6.64 11.00
N VAL A 164 -14.34 -5.50 11.40
CA VAL A 164 -13.74 -4.18 11.16
C VAL A 164 -12.34 -4.11 11.75
N GLY A 165 -12.16 -4.55 13.01
CA GLY A 165 -10.84 -4.56 13.67
C GLY A 165 -9.82 -5.38 12.89
N LEU A 166 -10.18 -6.58 12.45
CA LEU A 166 -9.32 -7.45 11.65
C LEU A 166 -8.97 -6.81 10.30
N TYR A 167 -9.94 -6.23 9.61
CA TYR A 167 -9.69 -5.54 8.34
C TYR A 167 -8.77 -4.33 8.49
N LEU A 168 -8.87 -3.60 9.59
CA LEU A 168 -7.93 -2.51 9.87
C LEU A 168 -6.50 -3.04 10.02
N VAL A 169 -6.30 -4.11 10.78
CA VAL A 169 -4.97 -4.72 10.97
C VAL A 169 -4.41 -5.24 9.64
N ILE A 170 -5.19 -6.05 8.91
CA ILE A 170 -4.81 -6.61 7.61
C ILE A 170 -4.53 -5.50 6.61
N GLY A 171 -5.38 -4.48 6.55
CA GLY A 171 -5.23 -3.35 5.65
C GLY A 171 -4.00 -2.49 5.96
N VAL A 172 -3.62 -2.35 7.23
CA VAL A 172 -2.35 -1.68 7.62
C VAL A 172 -1.15 -2.48 7.15
N VAL A 173 -1.14 -3.81 7.34
CA VAL A 173 -0.07 -4.69 6.84
C VAL A 173 0.06 -4.56 5.32
N LEU A 174 -1.04 -4.64 4.60
CA LEU A 174 -1.09 -4.48 3.14
C LEU A 174 -0.57 -3.11 2.69
N THR A 175 -1.00 -2.05 3.36
CA THR A 175 -0.57 -0.67 3.07
C THR A 175 0.92 -0.49 3.31
N ALA A 176 1.46 -1.03 4.40
CA ALA A 176 2.88 -0.97 4.72
C ALA A 176 3.71 -1.73 3.69
N PHE A 177 3.30 -2.94 3.32
CA PHE A 177 3.93 -3.76 2.29
C PHE A 177 4.00 -3.03 0.95
N TYR A 178 2.85 -2.59 0.42
CA TYR A 178 2.81 -1.92 -0.88
C TYR A 178 3.58 -0.60 -0.91
N SER A 179 3.52 0.18 0.18
CA SER A 179 4.28 1.43 0.28
C SER A 179 5.79 1.17 0.28
N SER A 180 6.25 0.15 0.99
CA SER A 180 7.67 -0.21 1.08
C SER A 180 8.21 -0.74 -0.25
N ILE A 181 7.51 -1.68 -0.89
CA ILE A 181 7.88 -2.24 -2.20
C ILE A 181 7.89 -1.14 -3.27
N ALA A 182 6.87 -0.29 -3.30
CA ALA A 182 6.79 0.79 -4.28
C ALA A 182 7.93 1.80 -4.13
N LEU A 183 8.27 2.22 -2.92
CA LEU A 183 9.41 3.11 -2.67
C LEU A 183 10.74 2.44 -3.01
N PHE A 184 10.91 1.17 -2.67
CA PHE A 184 12.11 0.40 -3.01
C PHE A 184 12.31 0.35 -4.52
N LEU A 185 11.32 -0.12 -5.28
CA LEU A 185 11.42 -0.24 -6.73
C LEU A 185 11.54 1.13 -7.42
N SER A 186 10.86 2.16 -6.89
CA SER A 186 11.01 3.54 -7.36
C SER A 186 12.42 4.08 -7.12
N SER A 187 13.12 3.62 -6.08
CA SER A 187 14.50 4.03 -5.80
C SER A 187 15.54 3.39 -6.72
N LEU A 188 15.22 2.27 -7.36
CA LEU A 188 16.14 1.53 -8.22
C LEU A 188 16.33 2.15 -9.60
N THR A 189 15.42 3.00 -10.04
CA THR A 189 15.43 3.54 -11.41
C THR A 189 14.99 5.01 -11.44
N SER A 190 15.49 5.76 -12.42
CA SER A 190 15.02 7.11 -12.73
C SER A 190 13.82 7.14 -13.69
N ARG A 191 13.36 5.97 -14.16
CA ARG A 191 12.24 5.84 -15.10
C ARG A 191 11.05 5.20 -14.41
N LYS A 192 10.03 6.01 -14.08
CA LYS A 192 8.82 5.54 -13.38
C LYS A 192 8.12 4.36 -14.04
N ALA A 193 8.21 4.21 -15.37
CA ALA A 193 7.60 3.07 -16.09
C ALA A 193 8.21 1.74 -15.68
N TYR A 194 9.54 1.68 -15.48
CA TYR A 194 10.22 0.46 -15.02
C TYR A 194 9.89 0.17 -13.55
N ALA A 195 9.81 1.22 -12.71
CA ALA A 195 9.36 1.05 -11.32
C ALA A 195 7.92 0.51 -11.26
N ALA A 196 7.01 1.06 -12.07
CA ALA A 196 5.62 0.60 -12.14
C ALA A 196 5.53 -0.87 -12.62
N ALA A 197 6.26 -1.23 -13.67
CA ALA A 197 6.32 -2.62 -14.15
C ALA A 197 6.88 -3.57 -13.07
N GLY A 198 7.93 -3.15 -12.36
CA GLY A 198 8.48 -3.90 -11.22
C GLY A 198 7.47 -4.11 -10.09
N ILE A 199 6.68 -3.09 -9.74
CA ILE A 199 5.62 -3.21 -8.73
C ILE A 199 4.61 -4.27 -9.17
N PHE A 200 4.10 -4.22 -10.40
CA PHE A 200 3.21 -5.24 -10.92
C PHE A 200 3.85 -6.63 -10.97
N ALA A 201 5.11 -6.73 -11.39
CA ALA A 201 5.83 -7.99 -11.47
C ALA A 201 5.97 -8.67 -10.10
N VAL A 202 6.35 -7.92 -9.06
CA VAL A 202 6.54 -8.45 -7.71
C VAL A 202 5.20 -8.80 -7.06
N THR A 203 4.20 -7.92 -7.16
CA THR A 203 2.95 -8.11 -6.40
C THR A 203 1.94 -9.01 -7.11
N PHE A 204 1.92 -8.99 -8.44
CA PHE A 204 0.97 -9.77 -9.25
C PHE A 204 1.67 -10.86 -10.07
N GLY A 205 2.81 -10.52 -10.69
CA GLY A 205 3.49 -11.39 -11.64
C GLY A 205 4.08 -12.64 -11.02
N LEU A 206 4.44 -12.64 -9.73
CA LEU A 206 4.94 -13.82 -9.03
C LEU A 206 3.86 -14.84 -8.68
N THR A 207 2.57 -14.46 -8.70
CA THR A 207 1.48 -15.35 -8.31
C THR A 207 1.35 -16.55 -9.26
N ILE A 208 1.31 -16.29 -10.56
CA ILE A 208 1.16 -17.37 -11.57
C ILE A 208 2.35 -18.34 -11.55
N PRO A 209 3.62 -17.88 -11.60
CA PRO A 209 4.76 -18.79 -11.49
C PRO A 209 4.78 -19.58 -10.18
N ALA A 210 4.45 -18.97 -9.04
CA ALA A 210 4.41 -19.65 -7.76
C ALA A 210 3.37 -20.77 -7.74
N GLU A 211 2.16 -20.53 -8.25
CA GLU A 211 1.10 -21.51 -8.35
C GLU A 211 1.45 -22.66 -9.30
N LEU A 212 2.01 -22.34 -10.48
CA LEU A 212 2.44 -23.35 -11.45
C LEU A 212 3.57 -24.22 -10.91
N LEU A 213 4.57 -23.62 -10.25
CA LEU A 213 5.66 -24.39 -9.62
C LEU A 213 5.16 -25.24 -8.46
N ALA A 214 4.32 -24.67 -7.59
CA ALA A 214 3.76 -25.39 -6.45
C ALA A 214 2.98 -26.62 -6.90
N SER A 215 2.17 -26.49 -7.96
CA SER A 215 1.41 -27.61 -8.53
C SER A 215 2.27 -28.61 -9.28
N ALA A 216 3.24 -28.16 -10.11
CA ALA A 216 4.09 -29.03 -10.92
C ALA A 216 5.02 -29.92 -10.09
N ILE A 217 5.52 -29.41 -8.95
CA ILE A 217 6.45 -30.11 -8.07
C ILE A 217 5.73 -30.70 -6.85
N ASN A 218 4.42 -30.44 -6.70
CA ASN A 218 3.61 -30.81 -5.54
C ASN A 218 4.22 -30.32 -4.20
N GLN A 219 4.69 -29.07 -4.20
CA GLN A 219 5.30 -28.39 -3.06
C GLN A 219 4.55 -27.10 -2.72
N PRO A 220 3.54 -27.12 -1.82
CA PRO A 220 2.76 -25.93 -1.46
C PRO A 220 3.62 -24.78 -0.90
N ALA A 221 4.77 -25.09 -0.30
CA ALA A 221 5.69 -24.07 0.23
C ALA A 221 6.17 -23.07 -0.83
N LEU A 222 6.12 -23.39 -2.12
CA LEU A 222 6.46 -22.47 -3.19
C LEU A 222 5.46 -21.32 -3.35
N LEU A 223 4.26 -21.46 -2.79
CA LEU A 223 3.26 -20.38 -2.76
C LEU A 223 3.72 -19.18 -1.91
N TYR A 224 4.64 -19.37 -0.94
CA TYR A 224 5.27 -18.29 -0.19
C TYR A 224 6.15 -17.36 -1.06
N LEU A 225 6.40 -17.70 -2.31
CA LEU A 225 7.03 -16.77 -3.28
C LEU A 225 6.07 -15.69 -3.79
N SER A 226 4.78 -15.84 -3.53
CA SER A 226 3.76 -14.91 -3.98
C SER A 226 3.22 -14.08 -2.80
N PRO A 227 3.52 -12.77 -2.75
CA PRO A 227 2.96 -11.89 -1.70
C PRO A 227 1.43 -11.91 -1.65
N TRP A 228 0.77 -12.21 -2.78
CA TRP A 228 -0.68 -12.38 -2.82
C TRP A 228 -1.15 -13.62 -2.06
N GLN A 229 -0.50 -14.76 -2.26
CA GLN A 229 -0.84 -15.99 -1.54
C GLN A 229 -0.57 -15.85 -0.04
N ASP A 230 0.52 -15.15 0.31
CA ASP A 230 0.82 -14.83 1.71
C ASP A 230 -0.26 -13.94 2.33
N PHE A 231 -0.71 -12.92 1.60
CA PHE A 231 -1.81 -12.07 2.05
C PHE A 231 -3.11 -12.87 2.24
N LEU A 232 -3.46 -13.75 1.31
CA LEU A 232 -4.63 -14.63 1.43
C LEU A 232 -4.52 -15.58 2.62
N ALA A 233 -3.32 -16.12 2.90
CA ALA A 233 -3.09 -16.98 4.05
C ALA A 233 -3.26 -16.19 5.36
N VAL A 234 -2.70 -14.99 5.46
CA VAL A 234 -2.86 -14.09 6.62
C VAL A 234 -4.34 -13.74 6.83
N ALA A 235 -5.07 -13.41 5.77
CA ALA A 235 -6.49 -13.13 5.85
C ALA A 235 -7.28 -14.36 6.34
N ARG A 236 -6.99 -15.56 5.81
CA ARG A 236 -7.60 -16.83 6.30
C ARG A 236 -7.37 -17.04 7.78
N GLY A 237 -6.13 -16.92 8.22
CA GLY A 237 -5.79 -17.08 9.63
C GLY A 237 -6.49 -16.08 10.54
N ALA A 238 -6.56 -14.81 10.12
CA ALA A 238 -7.22 -13.75 10.87
C ALA A 238 -8.73 -13.99 11.04
N PHE A 239 -9.40 -14.50 10.02
CA PHE A 239 -10.83 -14.81 10.07
C PHE A 239 -11.15 -16.24 10.52
N GLY A 240 -10.14 -17.04 10.92
CA GLY A 240 -10.34 -18.40 11.43
C GLY A 240 -10.75 -19.41 10.36
N VAL A 241 -10.49 -19.15 9.08
CA VAL A 241 -10.79 -20.08 7.97
C VAL A 241 -9.67 -21.11 7.87
N GLY A 242 -9.97 -22.37 8.14
CA GLY A 242 -9.03 -23.48 8.02
C GLY A 242 -8.81 -23.97 6.58
N GLY A 243 -7.86 -24.91 6.41
CA GLY A 243 -7.70 -25.67 5.16
C GLY A 243 -7.01 -24.94 4.02
N GLY A 244 -6.21 -23.93 4.29
CA GLY A 244 -5.42 -23.26 3.27
C GLY A 244 -4.19 -24.06 2.79
N PRO A 245 -3.66 -23.78 1.57
CA PRO A 245 -2.49 -24.48 1.04
C PRO A 245 -1.19 -24.14 1.79
N ILE A 246 -1.14 -22.98 2.46
CA ILE A 246 -0.02 -22.50 3.27
C ILE A 246 -0.53 -21.90 4.58
N ASP A 247 0.33 -21.96 5.62
CA ASP A 247 0.02 -21.47 6.96
C ASP A 247 0.12 -19.93 7.02
N TRP A 248 -0.76 -19.32 7.81
CA TRP A 248 -0.83 -17.86 7.94
C TRP A 248 0.35 -17.24 8.71
N ALA A 249 0.89 -17.95 9.71
CA ALA A 249 1.94 -17.39 10.56
C ALA A 249 3.28 -17.23 9.81
N PRO A 250 3.81 -18.24 9.08
CA PRO A 250 4.94 -18.02 8.18
C PRO A 250 4.67 -16.97 7.11
N ALA A 251 3.48 -16.95 6.50
CA ALA A 251 3.11 -15.95 5.50
C ALA A 251 3.19 -14.52 6.04
N LEU A 252 2.70 -14.28 7.27
CA LEU A 252 2.81 -12.98 7.92
C LEU A 252 4.28 -12.58 8.16
N VAL A 253 5.11 -13.53 8.62
CA VAL A 253 6.54 -13.29 8.86
C VAL A 253 7.24 -12.92 7.54
N ILE A 254 6.90 -13.58 6.43
CA ILE A 254 7.46 -13.29 5.11
C ILE A 254 7.04 -11.89 4.65
N LEU A 255 5.75 -11.54 4.70
CA LEU A 255 5.25 -10.20 4.32
C LEU A 255 5.90 -9.08 5.14
N LEU A 256 6.05 -9.29 6.45
CA LEU A 256 6.73 -8.33 7.32
C LEU A 256 8.23 -8.26 7.01
N GLY A 257 8.87 -9.40 6.74
CA GLY A 257 10.27 -9.49 6.34
C GLY A 257 10.53 -8.75 5.03
N GLU A 258 9.70 -8.95 4.02
CA GLU A 258 9.75 -8.22 2.73
C GLU A 258 9.54 -6.71 2.91
N THR A 259 8.60 -6.31 3.77
CA THR A 259 8.33 -4.91 4.11
C THR A 259 9.55 -4.25 4.76
N VAL A 260 10.16 -4.92 5.74
CA VAL A 260 11.37 -4.44 6.42
C VAL A 260 12.55 -4.41 5.47
N PHE A 261 12.76 -5.48 4.70
CA PHE A 261 13.83 -5.56 3.70
C PHE A 261 13.73 -4.42 2.68
N ALA A 262 12.56 -4.21 2.08
CA ALA A 262 12.34 -3.16 1.10
C ALA A 262 12.58 -1.76 1.70
N SER A 263 12.13 -1.53 2.94
CA SER A 263 12.34 -0.27 3.65
C SER A 263 13.83 -0.01 3.94
N LEU A 264 14.53 -1.01 4.46
CA LEU A 264 15.97 -0.92 4.75
C LEU A 264 16.79 -0.77 3.48
N ALA A 265 16.51 -1.55 2.44
CA ALA A 265 17.19 -1.47 1.16
C ALA A 265 17.02 -0.07 0.52
N THR A 266 15.81 0.50 0.61
CA THR A 266 15.57 1.88 0.16
C THR A 266 16.41 2.89 0.95
N TYR A 267 16.45 2.74 2.27
CA TYR A 267 17.23 3.64 3.14
C TYR A 267 18.72 3.57 2.84
N VAL A 268 19.30 2.36 2.75
CA VAL A 268 20.72 2.16 2.44
C VAL A 268 21.06 2.73 1.06
N ARG A 269 20.20 2.53 0.07
CA ARG A 269 20.39 3.07 -1.27
C ARG A 269 20.38 4.61 -1.27
N MET A 270 19.44 5.23 -0.56
CA MET A 270 19.40 6.70 -0.46
C MET A 270 20.68 7.26 0.20
N ARG A 271 21.20 6.56 1.21
CA ARG A 271 22.45 6.92 1.85
C ARG A 271 23.66 6.85 0.92
N ALA A 272 23.71 5.82 0.07
CA ALA A 272 24.77 5.67 -0.93
C ALA A 272 24.75 6.79 -1.98
N LEU A 273 23.58 7.27 -2.37
CA LEU A 273 23.42 8.37 -3.34
C LEU A 273 23.90 9.73 -2.79
N GLU A 274 23.77 9.97 -1.48
CA GLU A 274 24.24 11.20 -0.83
C GLU A 274 25.79 11.28 -0.86
N VAL A 275 26.48 10.16 -0.63
CA VAL A 275 27.95 10.10 -0.63
C VAL A 275 28.55 10.39 -2.02
N ILE A 276 27.80 10.11 -3.09
CA ILE A 276 28.27 10.34 -4.47
C ILE A 276 28.01 11.79 -4.92
N ALA A 277 27.06 12.47 -4.30
CA ALA A 277 26.64 13.82 -4.67
C ALA A 277 27.35 14.93 -3.87
N GLY A 278 28.09 14.61 -2.79
CA GLY A 278 28.94 15.50 -1.98
C GLY A 278 30.39 15.31 -2.26
#